data_d76e9140e3da2f0a0464c88d1eee9156
#
_entry.id   d76e9140e3da2f0a0464c88d1eee9156
#
_cell.length_a   1.000
_cell.length_b   1.000
_cell.length_c   1.000
_cell.angle_alpha   90.00
_cell.angle_beta   90.00
_cell.angle_gamma   90.00
#
_symmetry.space_group_name_H-M   'P 1'
#
loop_
_entity.id
_entity.type
_entity.pdbx_description
1 polymer ?
#
loop_
_entity_poly.entity_id
_entity_poly.type
_entity_poly.pdbx_seq_one_letter_code
_entity_poly.pdbx_strand_id
1 'polypeptide(L)'
;MNKLHFIFDKNKKSQNFKKKLSKKFKNYSPLKSSVIVVFGGDGFMLKNLKKYYKFNRPFYGVNCGSYGFLMNNSNINHLERKISKSKKTVINSLSVNCSYGNGLKKKLIAINEISIFRQSKQTASLNISVGKKQIIKKLIGDGVLVSTP
;
A
#
# COMPACT_ATOMS: atom_id res chain seq x y z
N MET A 1 -17.88 3.82 -19.91
CA MET A 1 -16.52 3.24 -19.97
C MET A 1 -15.69 3.75 -18.80
N ASN A 2 -15.11 2.86 -18.00
CA ASN A 2 -14.31 3.29 -16.87
C ASN A 2 -12.98 3.91 -17.33
N LYS A 3 -12.63 5.07 -16.81
CA LYS A 3 -11.30 5.67 -17.03
C LYS A 3 -10.29 4.96 -16.10
N LEU A 4 -9.47 4.08 -16.66
CA LEU A 4 -8.54 3.26 -15.88
C LEU A 4 -7.13 3.84 -15.90
N HIS A 5 -6.45 3.79 -14.74
CA HIS A 5 -5.01 4.01 -14.64
C HIS A 5 -4.31 2.69 -14.37
N PHE A 6 -3.42 2.29 -15.26
CA PHE A 6 -2.72 1.02 -15.17
C PHE A 6 -1.29 1.19 -14.64
N ILE A 7 -0.92 0.37 -13.68
CA ILE A 7 0.42 0.33 -13.09
C ILE A 7 0.93 -1.11 -13.20
N PHE A 8 2.14 -1.28 -13.73
CA PHE A 8 2.72 -2.59 -13.99
C PHE A 8 4.04 -2.77 -13.23
N ASP A 9 4.16 -3.91 -12.56
CA ASP A 9 5.41 -4.33 -11.95
C ASP A 9 6.43 -4.73 -13.04
N LYS A 10 7.71 -4.83 -12.65
CA LYS A 10 8.81 -5.18 -13.56
C LYS A 10 8.83 -6.66 -13.97
N ASN A 11 8.10 -7.54 -13.28
CA ASN A 11 8.10 -8.96 -13.57
C ASN A 11 7.52 -9.29 -14.96
N LYS A 12 7.97 -10.42 -15.55
CA LYS A 12 7.65 -10.86 -16.91
C LYS A 12 6.12 -10.92 -17.16
N LYS A 13 5.36 -11.45 -16.20
CA LYS A 13 3.90 -11.63 -16.33
C LYS A 13 3.18 -10.29 -16.42
N SER A 14 3.55 -9.33 -15.56
CA SER A 14 3.01 -7.98 -15.57
C SER A 14 3.33 -7.23 -16.86
N GLN A 15 4.56 -7.34 -17.35
CA GLN A 15 4.98 -6.72 -18.60
C GLN A 15 4.26 -7.32 -19.83
N ASN A 16 3.94 -8.61 -19.82
CA ASN A 16 3.12 -9.24 -20.86
C ASN A 16 1.69 -8.66 -20.84
N PHE A 17 1.10 -8.43 -19.67
CA PHE A 17 -0.19 -7.76 -19.56
C PHE A 17 -0.13 -6.32 -20.07
N LYS A 18 0.94 -5.58 -19.76
CA LYS A 18 1.17 -4.23 -20.28
C LYS A 18 1.10 -4.22 -21.82
N LYS A 19 1.84 -5.11 -22.50
CA LYS A 19 1.85 -5.21 -23.96
C LYS A 19 0.46 -5.50 -24.55
N LYS A 20 -0.34 -6.36 -23.88
CA LYS A 20 -1.69 -6.71 -24.32
C LYS A 20 -2.69 -5.57 -24.10
N LEU A 21 -2.61 -4.90 -22.95
CA LEU A 21 -3.59 -3.88 -22.56
C LEU A 21 -3.33 -2.54 -23.24
N SER A 22 -2.08 -2.16 -23.51
CA SER A 22 -1.75 -0.93 -24.22
C SER A 22 -2.31 -0.85 -25.65
N LYS A 23 -2.59 -2.00 -26.26
CA LYS A 23 -3.25 -2.09 -27.57
C LYS A 23 -4.77 -1.90 -27.50
N LYS A 24 -5.39 -2.11 -26.33
CA LYS A 24 -6.85 -2.14 -26.15
C LYS A 24 -7.40 -0.99 -25.32
N PHE A 25 -6.59 -0.42 -24.44
CA PHE A 25 -7.02 0.56 -23.46
C PHE A 25 -6.11 1.78 -23.46
N LYS A 26 -6.73 2.95 -23.35
CA LYS A 26 -6.02 4.20 -23.04
C LYS A 26 -5.66 4.19 -21.55
N ASN A 27 -4.41 4.49 -21.21
CA ASN A 27 -3.98 4.67 -19.84
C ASN A 27 -4.21 6.13 -19.42
N TYR A 28 -5.12 6.36 -18.48
CA TYR A 28 -5.40 7.70 -17.95
C TYR A 28 -4.43 8.05 -16.83
N SER A 29 -4.25 9.33 -16.54
CA SER A 29 -3.51 9.73 -15.32
C SER A 29 -4.27 9.33 -14.06
N PRO A 30 -3.60 9.14 -12.89
CA PRO A 30 -4.27 8.77 -11.64
C PRO A 30 -5.40 9.74 -11.26
N LEU A 31 -5.19 11.04 -11.49
CA LEU A 31 -6.17 12.08 -11.19
C LEU A 31 -7.44 11.96 -12.04
N LYS A 32 -7.29 11.60 -13.32
CA LYS A 32 -8.40 11.49 -14.29
C LYS A 32 -9.02 10.09 -14.31
N SER A 33 -8.47 9.14 -13.60
CA SER A 33 -8.98 7.77 -13.55
C SER A 33 -10.11 7.60 -12.55
N SER A 34 -11.02 6.67 -12.81
CA SER A 34 -12.04 6.20 -11.86
C SER A 34 -11.54 5.03 -11.00
N VAL A 35 -10.58 4.26 -11.51
CA VAL A 35 -9.97 3.12 -10.81
C VAL A 35 -8.49 3.04 -11.17
N ILE A 36 -7.65 2.73 -10.19
CA ILE A 36 -6.23 2.41 -10.38
C ILE A 36 -6.08 0.89 -10.41
N VAL A 37 -5.61 0.35 -11.52
CA VAL A 37 -5.43 -1.09 -11.72
C VAL A 37 -3.95 -1.44 -11.60
N VAL A 38 -3.60 -2.27 -10.63
CA VAL A 38 -2.22 -2.63 -10.29
C VAL A 38 -1.95 -4.07 -10.70
N PHE A 39 -0.96 -4.28 -11.56
CA PHE A 39 -0.48 -5.59 -12.01
C PHE A 39 0.80 -5.94 -11.30
N GLY A 40 0.75 -6.81 -10.29
CA GLY A 40 1.90 -7.18 -9.46
C GLY A 40 1.54 -8.20 -8.40
N GLY A 41 2.28 -8.20 -7.31
CA GLY A 41 1.97 -8.90 -6.06
C GLY A 41 1.58 -7.93 -4.96
N ASP A 42 1.30 -8.45 -3.74
CA ASP A 42 0.86 -7.64 -2.58
C ASP A 42 1.82 -6.52 -2.22
N GLY A 43 3.12 -6.78 -2.18
CA GLY A 43 4.12 -5.75 -1.89
C GLY A 43 4.11 -4.60 -2.91
N PHE A 44 3.88 -4.91 -4.19
CA PHE A 44 3.74 -3.89 -5.23
C PHE A 44 2.42 -3.12 -5.08
N MET A 45 1.32 -3.78 -4.69
CA MET A 45 0.04 -3.15 -4.35
C MET A 45 0.21 -2.18 -3.19
N LEU A 46 0.78 -2.61 -2.06
CA LEU A 46 1.01 -1.79 -0.87
C LEU A 46 1.84 -0.53 -1.19
N LYS A 47 2.90 -0.69 -1.99
CA LYS A 47 3.72 0.45 -2.46
C LYS A 47 2.89 1.46 -3.25
N ASN A 48 2.00 1.00 -4.14
CA ASN A 48 1.16 1.87 -4.96
C ASN A 48 0.00 2.48 -4.18
N LEU A 49 -0.59 1.76 -3.23
CA LEU A 49 -1.54 2.32 -2.27
C LEU A 49 -0.92 3.52 -1.54
N LYS A 50 0.28 3.37 -0.96
CA LYS A 50 1.00 4.48 -0.28
C LYS A 50 1.33 5.64 -1.24
N LYS A 51 1.64 5.37 -2.49
CA LYS A 51 1.99 6.40 -3.47
C LYS A 51 0.80 7.21 -3.94
N TYR A 52 -0.34 6.55 -4.15
CA TYR A 52 -1.48 7.13 -4.84
C TYR A 52 -2.71 7.37 -3.96
N TYR A 53 -2.66 7.13 -2.63
CA TYR A 53 -3.80 7.29 -1.71
C TYR A 53 -4.44 8.69 -1.77
N LYS A 54 -3.63 9.72 -2.01
CA LYS A 54 -4.08 11.12 -2.08
C LYS A 54 -5.11 11.37 -3.21
N PHE A 55 -5.14 10.52 -4.23
CA PHE A 55 -6.11 10.67 -5.31
C PHE A 55 -7.51 10.15 -4.94
N ASN A 56 -7.65 9.50 -3.79
CA ASN A 56 -8.92 8.95 -3.30
C ASN A 56 -9.64 8.10 -4.38
N ARG A 57 -8.90 7.21 -5.04
CA ARG A 57 -9.41 6.31 -6.07
C ARG A 57 -9.36 4.87 -5.58
N PRO A 58 -10.38 4.06 -5.90
CA PRO A 58 -10.32 2.62 -5.60
C PRO A 58 -9.21 1.96 -6.40
N PHE A 59 -8.62 0.92 -5.80
CA PHE A 59 -7.58 0.10 -6.42
C PHE A 59 -8.14 -1.27 -6.77
N TYR A 60 -7.72 -1.81 -7.92
CA TYR A 60 -8.01 -3.16 -8.34
C TYR A 60 -6.71 -3.89 -8.62
N GLY A 61 -6.39 -4.91 -7.83
CA GLY A 61 -5.17 -5.69 -7.99
C GLY A 61 -5.36 -6.86 -8.96
N VAL A 62 -4.40 -7.08 -9.85
CA VAL A 62 -4.30 -8.28 -10.72
C VAL A 62 -3.04 -9.02 -10.36
N ASN A 63 -3.16 -10.26 -9.88
CA ASN A 63 -2.05 -11.05 -9.39
C ASN A 63 -1.08 -11.44 -10.52
N CYS A 64 0.15 -10.98 -10.41
CA CYS A 64 1.26 -11.35 -11.29
C CYS A 64 2.38 -12.10 -10.54
N GLY A 65 2.20 -12.37 -9.25
CA GLY A 65 3.06 -13.21 -8.41
C GLY A 65 2.49 -14.62 -8.21
N SER A 66 3.02 -15.33 -7.22
CA SER A 66 2.56 -16.69 -6.86
C SER A 66 1.29 -16.63 -6.02
N TYR A 67 1.31 -15.91 -4.91
CA TYR A 67 0.17 -15.73 -3.99
C TYR A 67 -0.07 -14.25 -3.70
N GLY A 68 -1.28 -13.89 -3.30
CA GLY A 68 -1.59 -12.53 -2.89
C GLY A 68 -2.97 -12.44 -2.23
N PHE A 69 -3.04 -11.75 -1.09
CA PHE A 69 -4.27 -11.49 -0.34
C PHE A 69 -5.02 -10.25 -0.85
N LEU A 70 -4.27 -9.28 -1.41
CA LEU A 70 -4.81 -8.03 -1.92
C LEU A 70 -5.11 -8.06 -3.42
N MET A 71 -4.80 -9.19 -4.07
CA MET A 71 -4.82 -9.29 -5.52
C MET A 71 -5.91 -10.24 -6.00
N ASN A 72 -6.61 -9.86 -7.08
CA ASN A 72 -7.55 -10.72 -7.77
C ASN A 72 -6.81 -11.67 -8.74
N ASN A 73 -7.52 -12.70 -9.21
CA ASN A 73 -7.01 -13.64 -10.20
C ASN A 73 -6.41 -12.92 -11.44
N SER A 74 -5.37 -13.50 -11.99
CA SER A 74 -4.63 -12.96 -13.14
C SER A 74 -5.36 -13.02 -14.49
N ASN A 75 -6.60 -13.46 -14.54
CA ASN A 75 -7.40 -13.47 -15.76
C ASN A 75 -7.94 -12.06 -16.06
N ILE A 76 -7.44 -11.44 -17.14
CA ILE A 76 -7.82 -10.09 -17.60
C ILE A 76 -8.97 -10.06 -18.61
N ASN A 77 -9.52 -11.22 -19.00
CA ASN A 77 -10.70 -11.25 -19.87
C ASN A 77 -11.86 -10.54 -19.18
N HIS A 78 -12.54 -9.67 -19.93
CA HIS A 78 -13.64 -8.84 -19.41
C HIS A 78 -13.27 -8.00 -18.17
N LEU A 79 -12.04 -7.41 -18.16
CA LEU A 79 -11.49 -6.69 -17.03
C LEU A 79 -12.43 -5.60 -16.50
N GLU A 80 -13.02 -4.77 -17.38
CA GLU A 80 -13.95 -3.70 -16.96
C GLU A 80 -15.19 -4.27 -16.26
N ARG A 81 -15.76 -5.36 -16.76
CA ARG A 81 -16.90 -6.05 -16.12
C ARG A 81 -16.51 -6.62 -14.76
N LYS A 82 -15.31 -7.18 -14.61
CA LYS A 82 -14.81 -7.68 -13.33
C LYS A 82 -14.64 -6.55 -12.32
N ILE A 83 -14.06 -5.43 -12.74
CA ILE A 83 -13.91 -4.24 -11.89
C ILE A 83 -15.29 -3.72 -11.44
N SER A 84 -16.25 -3.57 -12.36
CA SER A 84 -17.58 -3.05 -12.03
C SER A 84 -18.39 -3.96 -11.10
N LYS A 85 -18.16 -5.28 -11.15
CA LYS A 85 -18.81 -6.27 -10.28
C LYS A 85 -18.07 -6.53 -8.97
N SER A 86 -16.88 -5.93 -8.77
CA SER A 86 -16.09 -6.14 -7.56
C SER A 86 -16.68 -5.45 -6.36
N LYS A 87 -16.70 -6.13 -5.21
CA LYS A 87 -17.00 -5.52 -3.91
C LYS A 87 -15.83 -4.68 -3.46
N LYS A 88 -16.10 -3.44 -3.06
CA LYS A 88 -15.09 -2.55 -2.48
C LYS A 88 -14.85 -2.93 -1.02
N THR A 89 -13.58 -3.04 -0.65
CA THR A 89 -13.14 -3.21 0.74
C THR A 89 -12.35 -1.98 1.13
N VAL A 90 -12.62 -1.44 2.31
CA VAL A 90 -11.87 -0.30 2.87
C VAL A 90 -10.69 -0.85 3.66
N ILE A 91 -9.51 -0.33 3.37
CA ILE A 91 -8.29 -0.61 4.14
C ILE A 91 -8.00 0.63 4.97
N ASN A 92 -8.08 0.50 6.29
CA ASN A 92 -7.70 1.56 7.22
C ASN A 92 -6.16 1.66 7.29
N SER A 93 -5.66 2.89 7.27
CA SER A 93 -4.23 3.15 7.38
C SER A 93 -3.90 3.90 8.68
N LEU A 94 -2.70 3.69 9.19
CA LEU A 94 -2.14 4.44 10.31
C LEU A 94 -1.50 5.73 9.81
N SER A 95 -1.80 6.85 10.44
CA SER A 95 -1.10 8.13 10.23
C SER A 95 0.03 8.24 11.26
N VAL A 96 1.22 8.52 10.78
CA VAL A 96 2.44 8.59 11.59
C VAL A 96 3.04 9.98 11.51
N ASN A 97 3.22 10.61 12.68
CA ASN A 97 3.99 11.83 12.80
C ASN A 97 5.31 11.49 13.51
N CYS A 98 6.42 11.56 12.78
CA CYS A 98 7.75 11.33 13.32
C CYS A 98 8.41 12.67 13.62
N SER A 99 8.98 12.82 14.83
CA SER A 99 9.87 13.92 15.21
C SER A 99 11.23 13.35 15.57
N TYR A 100 12.27 13.90 14.97
CA TYR A 100 13.66 13.45 15.17
C TYR A 100 14.40 14.42 16.10
N GLY A 101 15.42 13.95 16.79
CA GLY A 101 16.24 14.78 17.70
C GLY A 101 16.89 15.98 17.05
N ASN A 102 17.11 15.97 15.73
CA ASN A 102 17.62 17.11 14.95
C ASN A 102 16.52 18.10 14.52
N GLY A 103 15.31 18.01 15.07
CA GLY A 103 14.18 18.88 14.74
C GLY A 103 13.41 18.51 13.47
N LEU A 104 13.89 17.54 12.68
CA LEU A 104 13.19 17.09 11.48
C LEU A 104 11.84 16.45 11.85
N LYS A 105 10.79 16.84 11.13
CA LYS A 105 9.45 16.23 11.27
C LYS A 105 9.03 15.59 9.96
N LYS A 106 8.47 14.38 10.02
CA LYS A 106 7.91 13.67 8.85
C LYS A 106 6.51 13.16 9.17
N LYS A 107 5.60 13.33 8.20
CA LYS A 107 4.28 12.70 8.22
C LYS A 107 4.26 11.56 7.22
N LEU A 108 3.94 10.35 7.69
CA LEU A 108 3.93 9.12 6.92
C LEU A 108 2.58 8.43 7.05
N ILE A 109 2.31 7.48 6.18
CA ILE A 109 1.21 6.52 6.31
C ILE A 109 1.76 5.10 6.30
N ALA A 110 1.16 4.25 7.11
CA ALA A 110 1.38 2.81 7.09
C ALA A 110 0.05 2.08 6.88
N ILE A 111 0.08 0.95 6.19
CA ILE A 111 -1.16 0.20 5.88
C ILE A 111 -1.38 -0.87 6.93
N ASN A 112 -0.38 -1.70 7.21
CA ASN A 112 -0.51 -2.77 8.18
C ASN A 112 0.02 -2.37 9.55
N GLU A 113 1.29 -1.95 9.61
CA GLU A 113 1.97 -1.64 10.86
C GLU A 113 3.01 -0.54 10.71
N ILE A 114 3.38 0.03 11.85
CA ILE A 114 4.52 0.91 12.06
C ILE A 114 5.46 0.18 13.01
N SER A 115 6.72 0.07 12.63
CA SER A 115 7.76 -0.49 13.48
C SER A 115 8.87 0.52 13.75
N ILE A 116 9.35 0.56 14.98
CA ILE A 116 10.51 1.32 15.39
C ILE A 116 11.52 0.31 15.92
N PHE A 117 12.66 0.19 15.26
CA PHE A 117 13.74 -0.71 15.64
C PHE A 117 15.02 0.04 15.94
N ARG A 118 15.82 -0.50 16.87
CA ARG A 118 17.19 -0.04 17.13
C ARG A 118 18.05 -0.15 15.87
N GLN A 119 18.95 0.78 15.68
CA GLN A 119 19.91 0.77 14.55
C GLN A 119 21.27 0.17 14.92
N SER A 120 21.57 0.02 16.21
CA SER A 120 22.82 -0.52 16.70
C SER A 120 22.62 -1.85 17.40
N LYS A 121 23.72 -2.49 17.85
CA LYS A 121 23.67 -3.71 18.65
C LYS A 121 23.16 -3.48 20.09
N GLN A 122 23.12 -2.21 20.54
CA GLN A 122 22.59 -1.85 21.85
C GLN A 122 21.07 -1.88 21.83
N THR A 123 20.46 -2.31 22.94
CA THR A 123 19.02 -2.29 23.12
C THR A 123 18.46 -0.86 23.09
N ALA A 124 17.28 -0.72 22.55
CA ALA A 124 16.53 0.54 22.64
C ALA A 124 15.86 0.67 24.01
N SER A 125 15.80 1.87 24.55
CA SER A 125 14.98 2.21 25.71
C SER A 125 13.83 3.10 25.25
N LEU A 126 12.61 2.61 25.35
CA LEU A 126 11.40 3.22 24.84
C LEU A 126 10.43 3.57 25.95
N ASN A 127 9.76 4.69 25.81
CA ASN A 127 8.63 5.10 26.62
C ASN A 127 7.37 5.04 25.76
N ILE A 128 6.31 4.41 26.27
CA ILE A 128 5.07 4.23 25.52
C ILE A 128 3.91 4.89 26.23
N SER A 129 3.21 5.76 25.54
CA SER A 129 2.04 6.46 26.02
C SER A 129 0.86 6.35 25.05
N VAL A 130 -0.35 6.35 25.58
CA VAL A 130 -1.61 6.41 24.82
C VAL A 130 -2.33 7.68 25.25
N GLY A 131 -2.44 8.64 24.34
CA GLY A 131 -2.87 10.00 24.67
C GLY A 131 -1.95 10.64 25.70
N LYS A 132 -2.51 11.09 26.82
CA LYS A 132 -1.75 11.68 27.94
C LYS A 132 -1.29 10.67 28.99
N LYS A 133 -1.74 9.40 28.89
CA LYS A 133 -1.43 8.37 29.87
C LYS A 133 -0.19 7.59 29.46
N GLN A 134 0.83 7.58 30.30
CA GLN A 134 1.99 6.73 30.15
C GLN A 134 1.62 5.30 30.52
N ILE A 135 1.78 4.38 29.57
CA ILE A 135 1.45 2.96 29.74
C ILE A 135 2.69 2.18 30.18
N ILE A 136 3.83 2.44 29.53
CA ILE A 136 5.09 1.80 29.85
C ILE A 136 6.15 2.89 30.03
N LYS A 137 6.69 3.02 31.23
CA LYS A 137 7.73 4.02 31.55
C LYS A 137 9.06 3.69 30.87
N LYS A 138 9.43 2.42 30.82
CA LYS A 138 10.69 1.97 30.24
C LYS A 138 10.54 0.57 29.68
N LEU A 139 10.55 0.44 28.35
CA LEU A 139 10.63 -0.81 27.63
C LEU A 139 12.05 -0.95 27.09
N ILE A 140 12.78 -1.98 27.52
CA ILE A 140 14.12 -2.30 27.01
C ILE A 140 13.97 -3.47 26.04
N GLY A 141 14.40 -3.29 24.79
CA GLY A 141 14.28 -4.32 23.78
C GLY A 141 14.78 -3.87 22.40
N ASP A 142 14.43 -4.62 21.37
CA ASP A 142 14.84 -4.32 20.00
C ASP A 142 14.00 -3.21 19.36
N GLY A 143 12.79 -2.99 19.86
CA GLY A 143 11.90 -1.98 19.31
C GLY A 143 10.44 -2.18 19.71
N VAL A 144 9.55 -1.54 18.96
CA VAL A 144 8.09 -1.62 19.14
C VAL A 144 7.40 -1.64 17.77
N LEU A 145 6.29 -2.37 17.71
CA LEU A 145 5.43 -2.45 16.54
C LEU A 145 4.01 -2.04 16.95
N VAL A 146 3.40 -1.19 16.12
CA VAL A 146 1.99 -0.78 16.24
C VAL A 146 1.28 -1.15 14.95
N SER A 147 0.29 -2.03 15.03
CA SER A 147 -0.49 -2.52 13.88
C SER A 147 -1.93 -2.03 13.90
N THR A 148 -2.58 -2.10 12.74
CA THR A 148 -4.05 -2.06 12.63
C THR A 148 -4.62 -3.41 13.09
N PRO A 149 -5.86 -3.45 13.58
CA PRO A 149 -6.57 -4.69 13.87
C PRO A 149 -6.67 -5.59 12.65
#